data_cb39a038a6452fd8ab3a5ef8e8e059dc
#
_entry.id   cb39a038a6452fd8ab3a5ef8e8e059dc
#
_cell.length_a   1.000
_cell.length_b   1.000
_cell.length_c   1.000
_cell.angle_alpha   90.00
_cell.angle_beta   90.00
_cell.angle_gamma   90.00
#
_symmetry.space_group_name_H-M   'P 1'
#
loop_
_entity.id
_entity.type
_entity.pdbx_description
1 polymer ?
#
loop_
_entity_poly.entity_id
_entity_poly.type
_entity_poly.pdbx_seq_one_letter_code
_entity_poly.pdbx_strand_id
1 'polypeptide(L)'
;MLKKLSPQERKILIEKGTEPPFSGIYCDHSANGTYVCKQCASPLFSSDNKFHSHCGWPSFDDEINQSVQKNLDEDGARTEILCVNCGGHLGHIFYGENFTKKNQRYCVNSLSLDFLDDKKSA
;
A
#
# COMPACT_ATOMS: atom_id res chain seq x y z
N MET A 1 -16.65 3.12 -9.82
CA MET A 1 -16.21 4.39 -10.47
C MET A 1 -14.89 4.83 -9.86
N LEU A 2 -13.93 5.21 -10.70
CA LEU A 2 -12.62 5.65 -10.22
C LEU A 2 -12.69 7.10 -9.74
N LYS A 3 -11.97 7.39 -8.65
CA LYS A 3 -11.89 8.74 -8.11
C LYS A 3 -10.91 9.57 -8.94
N LYS A 4 -11.16 10.88 -9.02
CA LYS A 4 -10.23 11.80 -9.66
C LYS A 4 -8.99 11.94 -8.77
N LEU A 5 -7.81 11.76 -9.36
CA LEU A 5 -6.54 11.83 -8.64
C LEU A 5 -5.90 13.20 -8.77
N SER A 6 -5.21 13.65 -7.71
CA SER A 6 -4.36 14.83 -7.78
C SER A 6 -3.14 14.53 -8.67
N PRO A 7 -2.39 15.56 -9.13
CA PRO A 7 -1.16 15.30 -9.90
C PRO A 7 -0.15 14.42 -9.17
N GLN A 8 0.00 14.59 -7.86
CA GLN A 8 0.93 13.78 -7.06
C GLN A 8 0.45 12.33 -6.98
N GLU A 9 -0.86 12.12 -6.80
CA GLU A 9 -1.44 10.78 -6.76
C GLU A 9 -1.29 10.07 -8.10
N ARG A 10 -1.48 10.80 -9.21
CA ARG A 10 -1.32 10.22 -10.55
C ARG A 10 0.12 9.77 -10.80
N LYS A 11 1.10 10.52 -10.32
CA LYS A 11 2.51 10.14 -10.49
C LYS A 11 2.80 8.78 -9.84
N ILE A 12 2.12 8.46 -8.74
CA ILE A 12 2.31 7.20 -8.04
C ILE A 12 1.45 6.09 -8.66
N LEU A 13 0.14 6.31 -8.69
CA LEU A 13 -0.82 5.26 -9.07
C LEU A 13 -0.80 4.92 -10.56
N ILE A 14 -0.58 5.92 -11.41
CA ILE A 14 -0.64 5.74 -12.86
C ILE A 14 0.75 5.66 -13.48
N GLU A 15 1.67 6.53 -13.06
CA GLU A 15 3.01 6.62 -13.64
C GLU A 15 4.04 5.78 -12.89
N LYS A 16 3.60 5.03 -11.85
CA LYS A 16 4.43 4.09 -11.08
C LYS A 16 5.61 4.75 -10.37
N GLY A 17 5.40 5.97 -9.90
CA GLY A 17 6.41 6.67 -9.13
C GLY A 17 6.49 6.17 -7.69
N THR A 18 7.40 6.77 -6.92
CA THR A 18 7.58 6.48 -5.50
C THR A 18 7.63 7.81 -4.75
N GLU A 19 6.81 7.92 -3.70
CA GLU A 19 6.86 9.11 -2.83
C GLU A 19 8.18 9.12 -2.04
N PRO A 20 8.68 10.30 -1.64
CA PRO A 20 9.89 10.35 -0.81
C PRO A 20 9.67 9.62 0.53
N PRO A 21 10.72 8.96 1.07
CA PRO A 21 10.58 8.26 2.35
C PRO A 21 10.22 9.24 3.47
N PHE A 22 9.42 8.78 4.41
CA PHE A 22 8.94 9.54 5.58
C PHE A 22 8.07 10.75 5.25
N SER A 23 7.61 10.87 3.99
CA SER A 23 6.77 11.98 3.56
C SER A 23 5.28 11.68 3.63
N GLY A 24 4.88 10.40 3.66
CA GLY A 24 3.50 9.99 3.57
C GLY A 24 2.76 10.10 4.90
N ILE A 25 1.47 10.48 4.83
CA ILE A 25 0.65 10.67 6.05
C ILE A 25 0.37 9.37 6.79
N TYR A 26 0.50 8.22 6.11
CA TYR A 26 0.22 6.92 6.74
C TYR A 26 1.48 6.18 7.18
N CYS A 27 2.66 6.77 7.01
CA CYS A 27 3.92 6.11 7.36
C CYS A 27 3.92 5.68 8.84
N ASP A 28 3.62 6.60 9.75
CA ASP A 28 3.56 6.34 11.19
C ASP A 28 2.13 6.26 11.72
N HIS A 29 1.15 6.11 10.83
CA HIS A 29 -0.25 6.08 11.18
C HIS A 29 -0.60 4.76 11.85
N SER A 30 -1.30 4.81 12.99
CA SER A 30 -1.59 3.62 13.79
C SER A 30 -3.06 3.50 14.22
N ALA A 31 -3.96 4.30 13.66
CA ALA A 31 -5.39 4.17 13.96
C ALA A 31 -5.93 2.82 13.46
N ASN A 32 -7.00 2.34 14.09
CA ASN A 32 -7.64 1.09 13.70
C ASN A 32 -8.59 1.31 12.52
N GLY A 33 -8.43 0.54 11.48
CA GLY A 33 -9.28 0.67 10.31
C GLY A 33 -8.74 -0.09 9.11
N THR A 34 -9.22 0.32 7.94
CA THR A 34 -8.89 -0.32 6.68
C THR A 34 -8.26 0.70 5.72
N TYR A 35 -7.14 0.31 5.13
CA TYR A 35 -6.51 1.10 4.06
C TYR A 35 -7.06 0.63 2.72
N VAL A 36 -7.58 1.58 1.95
CA VAL A 36 -8.24 1.29 0.67
C VAL A 36 -7.47 1.96 -0.46
N CYS A 37 -7.68 1.47 -1.68
CA CYS A 37 -7.08 2.06 -2.87
C CYS A 37 -7.57 3.49 -3.07
N LYS A 38 -6.64 4.42 -3.27
CA LYS A 38 -6.99 5.83 -3.47
C LYS A 38 -7.85 6.02 -4.71
N GLN A 39 -7.63 5.22 -5.75
CA GLN A 39 -8.32 5.38 -7.03
C GLN A 39 -9.69 4.71 -7.07
N CYS A 40 -9.84 3.49 -6.51
CA CYS A 40 -11.09 2.72 -6.66
C CYS A 40 -11.76 2.37 -5.34
N ALA A 41 -11.14 2.71 -4.21
CA ALA A 41 -11.66 2.46 -2.85
C ALA A 41 -11.78 0.97 -2.47
N SER A 42 -11.15 0.06 -3.22
CA SER A 42 -11.12 -1.35 -2.84
C SER A 42 -10.33 -1.53 -1.54
N PRO A 43 -10.82 -2.34 -0.57
CA PRO A 43 -10.05 -2.65 0.63
C PRO A 43 -8.76 -3.38 0.27
N LEU A 44 -7.64 -2.90 0.78
CA LEU A 44 -6.32 -3.46 0.47
C LEU A 44 -5.62 -4.05 1.69
N PHE A 45 -5.56 -3.29 2.79
CA PHE A 45 -4.79 -3.69 3.97
C PHE A 45 -5.54 -3.32 5.24
N SER A 46 -5.45 -4.22 6.24
CA SER A 46 -5.98 -3.97 7.58
C SER A 46 -4.92 -3.31 8.45
N SER A 47 -5.33 -2.42 9.36
CA SER A 47 -4.43 -1.87 10.37
C SER A 47 -3.83 -2.96 11.26
N ASP A 48 -4.50 -4.11 11.39
CA ASP A 48 -4.00 -5.24 12.16
C ASP A 48 -2.71 -5.83 11.58
N ASN A 49 -2.47 -5.61 10.30
CA ASN A 49 -1.29 -6.13 9.60
C ASN A 49 -0.22 -5.06 9.36
N LYS A 50 -0.47 -3.83 9.82
CA LYS A 50 0.50 -2.73 9.69
C LYS A 50 1.55 -2.83 10.79
N PHE A 51 2.81 -2.61 10.43
CA PHE A 51 3.91 -2.57 11.39
C PHE A 51 4.93 -1.51 11.00
N HIS A 52 5.75 -1.09 11.97
CA HIS A 52 6.76 -0.05 11.75
C HIS A 52 8.09 -0.71 11.38
N SER A 53 8.42 -0.69 10.09
CA SER A 53 9.67 -1.25 9.59
C SER A 53 10.81 -0.24 9.58
N HIS A 54 10.50 1.04 9.79
CA HIS A 54 11.45 2.17 9.71
C HIS A 54 12.03 2.39 8.32
N CYS A 55 11.35 1.88 7.28
CA CYS A 55 11.82 2.04 5.89
C CYS A 55 11.41 3.37 5.26
N GLY A 56 10.49 4.10 5.89
CA GLY A 56 10.01 5.39 5.37
C GLY A 56 8.69 5.35 4.64
N TRP A 57 8.07 4.17 4.54
CA TRP A 57 6.76 3.97 3.89
C TRP A 57 5.88 3.09 4.75
N PRO A 58 4.54 3.21 4.62
CA PRO A 58 3.65 2.27 5.29
C PRO A 58 4.00 0.82 4.96
N SER A 59 4.06 -0.03 5.99
CA SER A 59 4.44 -1.43 5.83
C SER A 59 3.38 -2.34 6.40
N PHE A 60 3.07 -3.41 5.66
CA PHE A 60 2.07 -4.41 6.04
C PHE A 60 2.64 -5.80 5.80
N ASP A 61 2.21 -6.77 6.62
CA ASP A 61 2.67 -8.15 6.44
C ASP A 61 1.65 -9.04 5.73
N ASP A 62 0.46 -8.53 5.44
CA ASP A 62 -0.53 -9.26 4.66
C ASP A 62 -1.51 -8.31 3.99
N GLU A 63 -2.24 -8.81 2.99
CA GLU A 63 -3.27 -8.11 2.25
C GLU A 63 -4.65 -8.67 2.57
N ILE A 64 -5.72 -7.92 2.25
CA ILE A 64 -7.09 -8.37 2.44
C ILE A 64 -7.54 -9.13 1.19
N ASN A 65 -7.95 -10.40 1.36
CA ASN A 65 -8.67 -11.17 0.33
C ASN A 65 -8.05 -11.10 -1.07
N GLN A 66 -6.74 -11.27 -1.18
CA GLN A 66 -6.06 -11.26 -2.48
C GLN A 66 -6.29 -9.97 -3.28
N SER A 67 -6.33 -8.85 -2.56
CA SER A 67 -6.61 -7.52 -3.14
C SER A 67 -5.46 -6.97 -3.98
N VAL A 68 -4.29 -7.59 -3.94
CA VAL A 68 -3.06 -7.08 -4.52
C VAL A 68 -2.53 -8.03 -5.58
N GLN A 69 -2.23 -7.49 -6.76
CA GLN A 69 -1.55 -8.22 -7.83
C GLN A 69 -0.04 -8.03 -7.67
N LYS A 70 0.72 -9.10 -7.87
CA LYS A 70 2.17 -9.10 -7.72
C LYS A 70 2.82 -9.39 -9.06
N ASN A 71 3.68 -8.47 -9.52
CA ASN A 71 4.39 -8.60 -10.79
C ASN A 71 5.88 -8.40 -10.57
N LEU A 72 6.70 -9.35 -11.03
CA LEU A 72 8.14 -9.18 -10.98
C LEU A 72 8.54 -8.02 -11.90
N ASP A 73 9.38 -7.10 -11.41
CA ASP A 73 9.88 -5.98 -12.20
C ASP A 73 10.76 -6.47 -13.36
N GLU A 74 10.94 -5.64 -14.38
CA GLU A 74 11.73 -5.99 -15.57
C GLU A 74 13.15 -6.38 -15.23
N ASP A 75 13.73 -5.78 -14.17
CA ASP A 75 15.09 -6.10 -13.73
C ASP A 75 15.16 -7.42 -12.96
N GLY A 76 14.04 -8.05 -12.66
CA GLY A 76 13.99 -9.31 -11.93
C GLY A 76 14.36 -9.21 -10.45
N ALA A 77 14.61 -8.01 -9.93
CA ALA A 77 15.11 -7.84 -8.57
C ALA A 77 14.02 -7.53 -7.57
N ARG A 78 12.94 -6.84 -7.98
CA ARG A 78 11.85 -6.44 -7.09
C ARG A 78 10.52 -6.92 -7.63
N THR A 79 9.54 -7.06 -6.73
CA THR A 79 8.18 -7.42 -7.09
C THR A 79 7.27 -6.23 -6.84
N GLU A 80 6.71 -5.70 -7.91
CA GLU A 80 5.74 -4.62 -7.86
C GLU A 80 4.40 -5.11 -7.35
N ILE A 81 3.68 -4.26 -6.60
CA ILE A 81 2.30 -4.56 -6.19
C ILE A 81 1.34 -3.52 -6.76
N LEU A 82 0.23 -4.03 -7.28
CA LEU A 82 -0.82 -3.25 -7.91
C LEU A 82 -2.16 -3.57 -7.25
N CYS A 83 -3.09 -2.62 -7.28
CA CYS A 83 -4.48 -2.90 -6.89
C CYS A 83 -5.09 -3.85 -7.92
N VAL A 84 -5.57 -5.03 -7.47
CA VAL A 84 -6.14 -6.03 -8.39
C VAL A 84 -7.38 -5.49 -9.10
N ASN A 85 -8.13 -4.58 -8.46
CA ASN A 85 -9.37 -4.07 -9.01
C ASN A 85 -9.16 -3.01 -10.10
N CYS A 86 -8.24 -2.06 -9.91
CA CYS A 86 -8.08 -0.94 -10.85
C CYS A 86 -6.71 -0.88 -11.52
N GLY A 87 -5.76 -1.71 -11.10
CA GLY A 87 -4.41 -1.71 -11.67
C GLY A 87 -3.50 -0.59 -11.19
N GLY A 88 -3.95 0.23 -10.23
CA GLY A 88 -3.12 1.32 -9.70
C GLY A 88 -1.88 0.81 -8.99
N HIS A 89 -0.74 1.48 -9.22
CA HIS A 89 0.53 1.11 -8.59
C HIS A 89 0.49 1.44 -7.10
N LEU A 90 0.82 0.46 -6.25
CA LEU A 90 0.84 0.62 -4.80
C LEU A 90 2.26 0.76 -4.26
N GLY A 91 3.18 -0.04 -4.73
CA GLY A 91 4.55 -0.09 -4.24
C GLY A 91 5.20 -1.42 -4.59
N HIS A 92 5.86 -2.02 -3.61
CA HIS A 92 6.59 -3.28 -3.80
C HIS A 92 6.41 -4.20 -2.60
N ILE A 93 6.62 -5.50 -2.79
CA ILE A 93 6.64 -6.48 -1.71
C ILE A 93 8.03 -7.08 -1.59
N PHE A 94 8.50 -7.27 -0.35
CA PHE A 94 9.80 -7.84 -0.04
C PHE A 94 9.63 -9.06 0.85
N TYR A 95 10.51 -10.04 0.70
CA TYR A 95 10.45 -11.31 1.42
C TYR A 95 11.75 -11.56 2.17
N GLY A 96 11.66 -12.29 3.30
CA GLY A 96 12.84 -12.79 3.97
C GLY A 96 13.52 -11.83 4.93
N GLU A 97 12.88 -10.70 5.27
CA GLU A 97 13.45 -9.69 6.16
C GLU A 97 13.22 -9.98 7.65
N ASN A 98 12.35 -10.94 7.96
CA ASN A 98 12.08 -11.41 9.32
C ASN A 98 11.51 -10.34 10.28
N PHE A 99 10.73 -9.38 9.76
CA PHE A 99 10.06 -8.41 10.62
C PHE A 99 8.90 -9.03 11.39
N THR A 100 8.15 -9.93 10.73
CA THR A 100 7.01 -10.62 11.35
C THR A 100 7.07 -12.11 10.98
N LYS A 101 6.17 -12.90 11.58
CA LYS A 101 6.09 -14.34 11.32
C LYS A 101 5.75 -14.65 9.87
N LYS A 102 5.05 -13.75 9.18
CA LYS A 102 4.69 -13.94 7.77
C LYS A 102 5.88 -13.73 6.84
N ASN A 103 6.94 -13.11 7.34
CA ASN A 103 8.22 -12.94 6.65
C ASN A 103 8.07 -12.29 5.28
N GLN A 104 7.13 -11.37 5.17
CA GLN A 104 6.92 -10.57 3.97
C GLN A 104 6.53 -9.14 4.37
N ARG A 105 6.88 -8.17 3.55
CA ARG A 105 6.59 -6.78 3.80
C ARG A 105 6.09 -6.12 2.53
N TYR A 106 4.81 -5.71 2.55
CA TYR A 106 4.24 -4.86 1.52
C TYR A 106 4.65 -3.43 1.86
N CYS A 107 5.44 -2.82 0.99
CA CYS A 107 5.90 -1.44 1.14
C CYS A 107 5.05 -0.58 0.20
N VAL A 108 4.20 0.27 0.77
CA VAL A 108 3.13 0.93 0.02
C VAL A 108 3.27 2.45 0.11
N ASN A 109 3.05 3.13 -1.02
CA ASN A 109 3.02 4.60 -1.03
C ASN A 109 1.76 5.09 -0.32
N SER A 110 1.89 6.03 0.63
CA SER A 110 0.73 6.65 1.27
C SER A 110 -0.20 7.30 0.25
N LEU A 111 0.36 7.87 -0.82
CA LEU A 111 -0.42 8.52 -1.88
C LEU A 111 -1.30 7.54 -2.67
N SER A 112 -1.01 6.23 -2.58
CA SER A 112 -1.83 5.20 -3.20
C SER A 112 -3.00 4.77 -2.33
N LEU A 113 -3.07 5.25 -1.09
CA LEU A 113 -4.00 4.78 -0.07
C LEU A 113 -4.94 5.88 0.39
N ASP A 114 -6.13 5.45 0.82
CA ASP A 114 -7.02 6.23 1.66
C ASP A 114 -7.32 5.37 2.90
N PHE A 115 -7.87 5.96 3.95
CA PHE A 115 -8.08 5.26 5.20
C PHE A 115 -9.53 5.38 5.67
N LEU A 116 -10.12 4.24 6.01
CA LEU A 116 -11.45 4.17 6.60
C LEU A 116 -11.32 3.79 8.06
N ASP A 117 -11.60 4.73 8.95
CA ASP A 117 -11.52 4.54 10.40
C ASP A 117 -12.66 3.64 10.86
N ASP A 118 -12.35 2.61 11.67
CA ASP A 118 -13.35 1.67 12.17
C ASP A 118 -14.47 2.37 12.97
N LYS A 119 -14.14 3.45 13.68
CA LYS A 119 -15.12 4.18 14.47
C LYS A 119 -16.13 4.92 13.61
N LYS A 120 -15.80 5.19 12.34
CA LYS A 120 -16.68 5.91 11.40
C LYS A 120 -17.42 5.00 10.46
N SER A 121 -17.04 3.73 10.39
CA SER A 121 -17.62 2.76 9.47
C SER A 121 -18.76 1.96 10.08
N ALA A 122 -19.12 2.26 11.31
CA ALA A 122 -20.19 1.56 12.02
C ALA A 122 -21.56 2.01 11.51
#